data_ae157ac1347f02f26ff31a052387fbe7
#
_entry.id   ae157ac1347f02f26ff31a052387fbe7
#
_cell.length_a   1.000
_cell.length_b   1.000
_cell.length_c   1.000
_cell.angle_alpha   90.00
_cell.angle_beta   90.00
_cell.angle_gamma   90.00
#
_symmetry.space_group_name_H-M   'P 1'
#
loop_
_entity.id
_entity.type
_entity.pdbx_description
1 polymer ?
#
loop_
_entity_poly.entity_id
_entity_poly.type
_entity_poly.pdbx_seq_one_letter_code
_entity_poly.pdbx_strand_id
1 'polypeptide(L)'
;VYRRECRRIVAELAARFAAHPAVHAWQIDNEYGCHDTVLSYSASACDAFRRWLAVRYDSIDALNAAWGNVFWSMEYGSFGEVDLPNGTVTEANPAHWLDFRRFSSDQVAAFNREQVAVLREAGVTADLVHNYMGASTDFDHFDVGRDLDVASWDSYPLGFLEHAERDPARKARYRRQGDPDFAGFHHDLYRAVGRGRWWVMEQQPGPVNWAAANAAPLPGMVRLWALEAFAHGAELVSFFRWRQARFGQEQNHAGLLLPDSTTAPAFAEIEQLAADLATLVWQSPRQAPVALVTSYDAHWITTIQPHAGTYALPAETLAWYRAVRRLGVDIDVCKPGADLDGYRAIIVPGLPAIEQALVTSLQDSGATLLLGPRTGSKTRDFQVPASLPPGLLQELIELRVTQVDSLTAGLRLPV
;
A
#
# COMPACT_ATOMS: atom_id res chain seq x y z
N VAL A 1 -0.06 -1.81 27.87
CA VAL A 1 -1.48 -1.71 28.27
C VAL A 1 -2.36 -1.92 27.04
N TYR A 2 -2.23 -1.12 25.96
CA TYR A 2 -3.12 -1.15 24.78
C TYR A 2 -3.27 -2.55 24.18
N ARG A 3 -2.19 -3.20 23.73
CA ARG A 3 -2.24 -4.55 23.14
C ARG A 3 -2.90 -5.59 24.05
N ARG A 4 -2.70 -5.49 25.37
CA ARG A 4 -3.36 -6.39 26.33
C ARG A 4 -4.89 -6.21 26.33
N GLU A 5 -5.36 -4.96 26.31
CA GLU A 5 -6.81 -4.71 26.29
C GLU A 5 -7.42 -5.08 24.94
N CYS A 6 -6.72 -4.85 23.82
CA CYS A 6 -7.17 -5.34 22.50
C CYS A 6 -7.34 -6.87 22.51
N ARG A 7 -6.33 -7.62 22.96
CA ARG A 7 -6.46 -9.08 23.09
C ARG A 7 -7.64 -9.51 23.96
N ARG A 8 -7.87 -8.82 25.08
CA ARG A 8 -9.00 -9.11 25.96
C ARG A 8 -10.34 -8.90 25.26
N ILE A 9 -10.51 -7.76 24.58
CA ILE A 9 -11.76 -7.44 23.86
C ILE A 9 -11.98 -8.43 22.71
N VAL A 10 -10.96 -8.73 21.93
CA VAL A 10 -11.03 -9.69 20.82
C VAL A 10 -11.41 -11.08 21.34
N ALA A 11 -10.81 -11.53 22.46
CA ALA A 11 -11.15 -12.81 23.06
C ALA A 11 -12.61 -12.87 23.55
N GLU A 12 -13.11 -11.81 24.19
CA GLU A 12 -14.51 -11.72 24.65
C GLU A 12 -15.50 -11.75 23.47
N LEU A 13 -15.20 -11.03 22.39
CA LEU A 13 -16.01 -11.05 21.17
C LEU A 13 -15.99 -12.43 20.53
N ALA A 14 -14.82 -13.06 20.43
CA ALA A 14 -14.68 -14.40 19.87
C ALA A 14 -15.43 -15.44 20.70
N ALA A 15 -15.31 -15.42 22.03
CA ALA A 15 -16.03 -16.33 22.92
C ALA A 15 -17.56 -16.27 22.71
N ARG A 16 -18.08 -15.11 22.32
CA ARG A 16 -19.52 -14.92 22.09
C ARG A 16 -19.96 -15.24 20.67
N PHE A 17 -19.15 -14.94 19.67
CA PHE A 17 -19.59 -14.90 18.28
C PHE A 17 -18.85 -15.84 17.33
N ALA A 18 -17.77 -16.52 17.76
CA ALA A 18 -16.97 -17.37 16.87
C ALA A 18 -17.79 -18.45 16.15
N ALA A 19 -18.76 -19.04 16.83
CA ALA A 19 -19.62 -20.07 16.29
C ALA A 19 -20.99 -19.56 15.80
N HIS A 20 -21.19 -18.24 15.74
CA HIS A 20 -22.49 -17.69 15.36
C HIS A 20 -22.71 -17.78 13.84
N PRO A 21 -23.77 -18.45 13.34
CA PRO A 21 -23.94 -18.80 11.94
C PRO A 21 -24.13 -17.57 11.00
N ALA A 22 -24.45 -16.40 11.52
CA ALA A 22 -24.59 -15.19 10.74
C ALA A 22 -23.28 -14.39 10.65
N VAL A 23 -22.19 -14.81 11.30
CA VAL A 23 -20.89 -14.17 11.19
C VAL A 23 -20.09 -14.86 10.08
N HIS A 24 -19.93 -14.20 8.97
CA HIS A 24 -19.22 -14.72 7.79
C HIS A 24 -17.75 -14.28 7.72
N ALA A 25 -17.43 -13.12 8.29
CA ALA A 25 -16.08 -12.59 8.33
C ALA A 25 -15.87 -11.71 9.57
N TRP A 26 -14.61 -11.52 9.94
CA TRP A 26 -14.17 -10.62 11.00
C TRP A 26 -13.22 -9.57 10.42
N GLN A 27 -13.61 -8.31 10.47
CA GLN A 27 -12.68 -7.23 10.20
C GLN A 27 -11.82 -6.99 11.44
N ILE A 28 -10.51 -7.11 11.25
CA ILE A 28 -9.52 -6.85 12.29
C ILE A 28 -9.13 -5.38 12.21
N ASP A 29 -9.49 -4.62 13.25
CA ASP A 29 -9.20 -3.19 13.34
C ASP A 29 -9.82 -2.39 12.16
N ASN A 30 -9.37 -1.15 11.97
CA ASN A 30 -9.79 -0.27 10.88
C ASN A 30 -8.63 0.59 10.43
N GLU A 31 -8.35 0.61 9.13
CA GLU A 31 -7.43 1.53 8.46
C GLU A 31 -6.12 1.75 9.23
N TYR A 32 -5.31 0.69 9.40
CA TYR A 32 -3.99 0.85 10.01
C TYR A 32 -3.23 2.02 9.40
N GLY A 33 -2.65 2.86 10.25
CA GLY A 33 -1.89 4.03 9.81
C GLY A 33 -2.70 5.30 9.60
N CYS A 34 -4.04 5.25 9.66
CA CYS A 34 -4.87 6.45 9.54
C CYS A 34 -4.44 7.52 10.55
N HIS A 35 -4.41 8.79 10.11
CA HIS A 35 -3.94 9.94 10.89
C HIS A 35 -2.49 9.85 11.37
N ASP A 36 -1.58 9.35 10.52
CA ASP A 36 -0.12 9.28 10.78
C ASP A 36 0.23 8.46 12.05
N THR A 37 -0.52 7.39 12.33
CA THR A 37 -0.37 6.61 13.56
C THR A 37 0.68 5.51 13.50
N VAL A 38 1.34 5.27 12.35
CA VAL A 38 2.36 4.22 12.19
C VAL A 38 3.63 4.55 12.95
N LEU A 39 4.11 5.78 12.86
CA LEU A 39 5.36 6.18 13.51
C LEU A 39 5.11 6.60 14.96
N SER A 40 5.75 5.92 15.90
CA SER A 40 5.68 6.26 17.31
C SER A 40 7.04 6.69 17.85
N TYR A 41 7.08 7.85 18.48
CA TYR A 41 8.29 8.42 19.10
C TYR A 41 8.27 8.31 20.63
N SER A 42 7.51 7.35 21.16
CA SER A 42 7.43 7.12 22.60
C SER A 42 8.66 6.37 23.13
N ALA A 43 8.94 6.49 24.43
CA ALA A 43 10.01 5.73 25.07
C ALA A 43 9.86 4.21 24.86
N SER A 44 8.62 3.69 24.89
CA SER A 44 8.37 2.28 24.63
C SER A 44 8.66 1.87 23.18
N ALA A 45 8.47 2.77 22.20
CA ALA A 45 8.84 2.54 20.81
C ALA A 45 10.38 2.54 20.66
N CYS A 46 11.08 3.46 21.34
CA CYS A 46 12.54 3.49 21.35
C CYS A 46 13.13 2.18 21.91
N ASP A 47 12.64 1.71 23.05
CA ASP A 47 13.08 0.44 23.63
C ASP A 47 12.77 -0.76 22.73
N ALA A 48 11.63 -0.75 22.04
CA ALA A 48 11.28 -1.79 21.09
C ALA A 48 12.16 -1.75 19.84
N PHE A 49 12.46 -0.56 19.33
CA PHE A 49 13.35 -0.36 18.19
C PHE A 49 14.78 -0.86 18.49
N ARG A 50 15.32 -0.56 19.65
CA ARG A 50 16.63 -1.07 20.09
C ARG A 50 16.68 -2.59 20.10
N ARG A 51 15.63 -3.26 20.60
CA ARG A 51 15.52 -4.72 20.55
C ARG A 51 15.40 -5.25 19.13
N TRP A 52 14.64 -4.58 18.28
CA TRP A 52 14.50 -4.95 16.87
C TRP A 52 15.84 -4.83 16.14
N LEU A 53 16.62 -3.77 16.38
CA LEU A 53 17.96 -3.60 15.83
C LEU A 53 18.91 -4.70 16.31
N ALA A 54 18.87 -5.06 17.59
CA ALA A 54 19.70 -6.14 18.14
C ALA A 54 19.38 -7.53 17.57
N VAL A 55 18.15 -7.74 17.05
CA VAL A 55 17.78 -8.97 16.33
C VAL A 55 18.22 -8.89 14.86
N ARG A 56 18.15 -7.70 14.25
CA ARG A 56 18.51 -7.49 12.86
C ARG A 56 20.01 -7.49 12.60
N TYR A 57 20.76 -6.95 13.54
CA TYR A 57 22.22 -6.83 13.48
C TYR A 57 22.84 -7.62 14.63
N ASP A 58 23.69 -8.57 14.32
CA ASP A 58 24.31 -9.45 15.32
C ASP A 58 25.18 -8.70 16.34
N SER A 59 25.68 -7.51 15.97
CA SER A 59 26.49 -6.65 16.83
C SER A 59 26.30 -5.18 16.51
N ILE A 60 26.70 -4.31 17.46
CA ILE A 60 26.68 -2.86 17.25
C ILE A 60 27.67 -2.45 16.14
N ASP A 61 28.78 -3.17 16.00
CA ASP A 61 29.74 -2.91 14.92
C ASP A 61 29.14 -3.24 13.55
N ALA A 62 28.34 -4.30 13.44
CA ALA A 62 27.61 -4.63 12.22
C ALA A 62 26.59 -3.56 11.87
N LEU A 63 25.87 -3.02 12.86
CA LEU A 63 24.95 -1.88 12.67
C LEU A 63 25.71 -0.64 12.19
N ASN A 64 26.82 -0.28 12.86
CA ASN A 64 27.64 0.88 12.49
C ASN A 64 28.16 0.77 11.05
N ALA A 65 28.61 -0.42 10.67
CA ALA A 65 29.06 -0.68 9.29
C ALA A 65 27.91 -0.58 8.27
N ALA A 66 26.76 -1.19 8.56
CA ALA A 66 25.58 -1.16 7.69
C ALA A 66 25.06 0.28 7.51
N TRP A 67 24.95 1.06 8.55
CA TRP A 67 24.53 2.44 8.50
C TRP A 67 25.60 3.41 8.00
N GLY A 68 26.88 2.98 7.93
CA GLY A 68 28.00 3.84 7.56
C GLY A 68 28.26 4.94 8.59
N ASN A 69 28.10 4.66 9.87
CA ASN A 69 28.18 5.62 10.97
C ASN A 69 29.57 6.22 11.18
N VAL A 70 30.61 5.66 10.56
CA VAL A 70 31.94 6.29 10.50
C VAL A 70 31.87 7.68 9.87
N PHE A 71 30.89 7.95 9.02
CA PHE A 71 30.64 9.26 8.47
C PHE A 71 30.16 10.21 9.58
N TRP A 72 30.84 11.34 9.75
CA TRP A 72 30.66 12.31 10.82
C TRP A 72 30.89 11.75 12.23
N SER A 73 31.58 10.61 12.37
CA SER A 73 31.89 9.99 13.68
C SER A 73 30.63 9.71 14.51
N MET A 74 29.60 9.16 13.88
CA MET A 74 28.28 8.88 14.49
C MET A 74 28.15 7.43 14.99
N GLU A 75 29.27 6.74 15.22
CA GLU A 75 29.29 5.36 15.69
C GLU A 75 28.74 5.23 17.11
N TYR A 76 27.94 4.20 17.34
CA TYR A 76 27.38 3.83 18.62
C TYR A 76 28.27 2.79 19.30
N GLY A 77 28.42 2.86 20.63
CA GLY A 77 29.10 1.86 21.45
C GLY A 77 28.19 0.70 21.86
N SER A 78 26.88 0.89 21.82
CA SER A 78 25.91 -0.14 22.17
C SER A 78 24.53 0.15 21.56
N PHE A 79 23.69 -0.88 21.42
CA PHE A 79 22.29 -0.68 20.99
C PHE A 79 21.49 0.23 21.95
N GLY A 80 21.88 0.29 23.23
CA GLY A 80 21.25 1.16 24.24
C GLY A 80 21.42 2.65 23.97
N GLU A 81 22.40 3.04 23.16
CA GLU A 81 22.68 4.44 22.79
C GLU A 81 21.89 4.91 21.57
N VAL A 82 21.30 3.95 20.80
CA VAL A 82 20.56 4.29 19.60
C VAL A 82 19.21 4.89 19.99
N ASP A 83 18.97 6.14 19.63
CA ASP A 83 17.66 6.82 19.75
C ASP A 83 16.82 6.67 18.47
N LEU A 84 15.60 7.20 18.49
CA LEU A 84 14.77 7.31 17.30
C LEU A 84 15.29 8.43 16.39
N PRO A 85 15.09 8.35 15.05
CA PRO A 85 15.67 9.32 14.10
C PRO A 85 14.97 10.69 14.07
N ASN A 86 14.41 11.13 15.19
CA ASN A 86 13.76 12.44 15.34
C ASN A 86 14.54 13.31 16.32
N GLY A 87 14.41 14.62 16.19
CA GLY A 87 15.06 15.58 17.08
C GLY A 87 16.58 15.67 16.90
N THR A 88 17.13 15.21 15.79
CA THR A 88 18.56 15.32 15.43
C THR A 88 18.92 16.76 15.08
N VAL A 89 20.20 17.13 15.32
CA VAL A 89 20.69 18.50 15.07
C VAL A 89 20.73 18.81 13.56
N THR A 90 20.96 17.80 12.76
CA THR A 90 20.94 17.86 11.29
C THR A 90 20.10 16.70 10.76
N GLU A 91 20.16 16.42 9.45
CA GLU A 91 19.48 15.26 8.88
C GLU A 91 19.97 13.98 9.54
N ALA A 92 19.05 13.15 10.00
CA ALA A 92 19.39 11.85 10.52
C ALA A 92 19.94 10.93 9.43
N ASN A 93 20.77 9.96 9.81
CA ASN A 93 21.31 8.96 8.91
C ASN A 93 20.16 8.26 8.12
N PRO A 94 20.19 8.23 6.78
CA PRO A 94 19.11 7.66 5.97
C PRO A 94 18.89 6.17 6.22
N ALA A 95 19.93 5.39 6.54
CA ALA A 95 19.79 3.98 6.91
C ALA A 95 19.06 3.83 8.25
N HIS A 96 19.32 4.72 9.21
CA HIS A 96 18.59 4.78 10.48
C HIS A 96 17.10 5.06 10.26
N TRP A 97 16.76 6.04 9.39
CA TRP A 97 15.37 6.32 9.01
C TRP A 97 14.70 5.13 8.35
N LEU A 98 15.39 4.45 7.44
CA LEU A 98 14.85 3.28 6.75
C LEU A 98 14.55 2.15 7.73
N ASP A 99 15.47 1.84 8.64
CA ASP A 99 15.25 0.82 9.64
C ASP A 99 14.14 1.19 10.63
N PHE A 100 13.98 2.47 10.97
CA PHE A 100 12.84 2.91 11.78
C PHE A 100 11.50 2.78 11.03
N ARG A 101 11.46 3.02 9.72
CA ARG A 101 10.27 2.76 8.88
C ARG A 101 9.95 1.25 8.84
N ARG A 102 10.95 0.42 8.60
CA ARG A 102 10.80 -1.04 8.62
C ARG A 102 10.29 -1.56 9.96
N PHE A 103 10.93 -1.13 11.04
CA PHE A 103 10.49 -1.44 12.41
C PHE A 103 9.03 -1.04 12.64
N SER A 104 8.65 0.16 12.25
CA SER A 104 7.29 0.66 12.44
C SER A 104 6.27 -0.16 11.67
N SER A 105 6.57 -0.54 10.43
CA SER A 105 5.78 -1.45 9.62
C SER A 105 5.65 -2.84 10.28
N ASP A 106 6.76 -3.40 10.76
CA ASP A 106 6.78 -4.67 11.48
C ASP A 106 5.91 -4.63 12.75
N GLN A 107 5.83 -3.47 13.44
CA GLN A 107 4.96 -3.33 14.61
C GLN A 107 3.47 -3.38 14.23
N VAL A 108 3.08 -2.83 13.08
CA VAL A 108 1.70 -2.93 12.56
C VAL A 108 1.38 -4.40 12.24
N ALA A 109 2.25 -5.06 11.48
CA ALA A 109 2.07 -6.47 11.13
C ALA A 109 2.02 -7.39 12.37
N ALA A 110 2.89 -7.14 13.36
CA ALA A 110 2.88 -7.89 14.62
C ALA A 110 1.61 -7.66 15.44
N PHE A 111 1.07 -6.44 15.44
CA PHE A 111 -0.19 -6.13 16.11
C PHE A 111 -1.39 -6.81 15.44
N ASN A 112 -1.44 -6.82 14.12
CA ASN A 112 -2.44 -7.59 13.37
C ASN A 112 -2.36 -9.08 13.70
N ARG A 113 -1.17 -9.66 13.66
CA ARG A 113 -0.92 -11.09 13.95
C ARG A 113 -1.36 -11.49 15.35
N GLU A 114 -1.16 -10.62 16.36
CA GLU A 114 -1.64 -10.87 17.74
C GLU A 114 -3.17 -11.03 17.78
N GLN A 115 -3.92 -10.21 17.04
CA GLN A 115 -5.39 -10.27 17.01
C GLN A 115 -5.86 -11.50 16.21
N VAL A 116 -5.21 -11.79 15.08
CA VAL A 116 -5.45 -13.01 14.29
C VAL A 116 -5.27 -14.26 15.16
N ALA A 117 -4.17 -14.34 15.93
CA ALA A 117 -3.88 -15.47 16.79
C ALA A 117 -4.99 -15.66 17.83
N VAL A 118 -5.44 -14.60 18.50
CA VAL A 118 -6.54 -14.68 19.50
C VAL A 118 -7.83 -15.22 18.87
N LEU A 119 -8.19 -14.75 17.67
CA LEU A 119 -9.38 -15.22 16.96
C LEU A 119 -9.28 -16.69 16.58
N ARG A 120 -8.14 -17.12 16.03
CA ARG A 120 -7.90 -18.51 15.61
C ARG A 120 -7.82 -19.47 16.81
N GLU A 121 -7.19 -19.07 17.90
CA GLU A 121 -7.15 -19.82 19.16
C GLU A 121 -8.53 -20.00 19.77
N ALA A 122 -9.43 -19.03 19.61
CA ALA A 122 -10.83 -19.10 19.99
C ALA A 122 -11.71 -19.94 19.05
N GLY A 123 -11.14 -20.53 17.99
CA GLY A 123 -11.86 -21.39 17.05
C GLY A 123 -12.61 -20.67 15.94
N VAL A 124 -12.31 -19.39 15.66
CA VAL A 124 -12.88 -18.67 14.53
C VAL A 124 -12.38 -19.29 13.22
N THR A 125 -13.31 -19.79 12.41
CA THR A 125 -13.07 -20.38 11.08
C THR A 125 -13.51 -19.44 9.95
N ALA A 126 -14.28 -18.41 10.24
CA ALA A 126 -14.70 -17.39 9.31
C ALA A 126 -13.50 -16.59 8.78
N ASP A 127 -13.66 -15.98 7.61
CA ASP A 127 -12.63 -15.17 6.98
C ASP A 127 -12.18 -13.99 7.88
N LEU A 128 -10.89 -13.76 7.94
CA LEU A 128 -10.29 -12.60 8.59
C LEU A 128 -9.87 -11.59 7.52
N VAL A 129 -10.27 -10.36 7.69
CA VAL A 129 -10.06 -9.28 6.73
C VAL A 129 -9.61 -8.00 7.44
N HIS A 130 -8.85 -7.16 6.75
CA HIS A 130 -8.55 -5.78 7.17
C HIS A 130 -8.77 -4.83 6.00
N ASN A 131 -9.31 -3.64 6.26
CA ASN A 131 -9.51 -2.60 5.25
C ASN A 131 -8.32 -1.63 5.22
N TYR A 132 -7.65 -1.57 4.07
CA TYR A 132 -6.51 -0.69 3.84
C TYR A 132 -6.98 0.63 3.21
N MET A 133 -6.39 1.75 3.63
CA MET A 133 -6.59 3.02 2.93
C MET A 133 -5.89 2.98 1.56
N GLY A 134 -6.56 3.46 0.53
CA GLY A 134 -5.91 3.74 -0.75
C GLY A 134 -4.81 4.80 -0.61
N ALA A 135 -3.78 4.71 -1.46
CA ALA A 135 -2.60 5.58 -1.45
C ALA A 135 -1.75 5.57 -0.17
N SER A 136 -2.08 4.76 0.84
CA SER A 136 -1.26 4.60 2.03
C SER A 136 -0.01 3.79 1.74
N THR A 137 1.14 4.29 2.21
CA THR A 137 2.46 3.67 2.02
C THR A 137 3.27 3.62 3.31
N ASP A 138 2.62 3.82 4.45
CA ASP A 138 3.30 3.96 5.74
C ASP A 138 3.76 2.64 6.34
N PHE A 139 3.17 1.51 5.91
CA PHE A 139 3.57 0.16 6.29
C PHE A 139 3.42 -0.80 5.11
N ASP A 140 3.98 -1.99 5.20
CA ASP A 140 3.88 -3.01 4.15
C ASP A 140 2.57 -3.79 4.27
N HIS A 141 1.66 -3.56 3.32
CA HIS A 141 0.36 -4.21 3.27
C HIS A 141 0.47 -5.72 2.99
N PHE A 142 1.50 -6.15 2.25
CA PHE A 142 1.72 -7.58 2.01
C PHE A 142 2.07 -8.34 3.30
N ASP A 143 2.81 -7.69 4.22
CA ASP A 143 3.17 -8.32 5.49
C ASP A 143 1.97 -8.46 6.44
N VAL A 144 1.05 -7.49 6.45
CA VAL A 144 -0.22 -7.60 7.16
C VAL A 144 -1.14 -8.63 6.47
N GLY A 145 -1.27 -8.56 5.15
CA GLY A 145 -2.13 -9.46 4.36
C GLY A 145 -1.74 -10.93 4.45
N ARG A 146 -0.47 -11.23 4.77
CA ARG A 146 -0.01 -12.61 4.95
C ARG A 146 -0.76 -13.38 6.04
N ASP A 147 -1.19 -12.70 7.08
CA ASP A 147 -1.87 -13.29 8.23
C ASP A 147 -3.42 -13.28 8.09
N LEU A 148 -3.94 -12.71 7.01
CA LEU A 148 -5.37 -12.57 6.71
C LEU A 148 -5.82 -13.54 5.61
N ASP A 149 -7.12 -13.83 5.54
CA ASP A 149 -7.70 -14.66 4.47
C ASP A 149 -8.07 -13.82 3.25
N VAL A 150 -8.48 -12.58 3.47
CA VAL A 150 -8.93 -11.64 2.44
C VAL A 150 -8.28 -10.28 2.69
N ALA A 151 -7.79 -9.61 1.64
CA ALA A 151 -7.48 -8.19 1.71
C ALA A 151 -8.71 -7.36 1.35
N SER A 152 -8.88 -6.21 1.98
CA SER A 152 -9.88 -5.25 1.50
C SER A 152 -9.32 -3.83 1.51
N TRP A 153 -9.96 -2.92 0.77
CA TRP A 153 -9.54 -1.53 0.76
C TRP A 153 -10.73 -0.58 0.64
N ASP A 154 -10.47 0.68 0.95
CA ASP A 154 -11.47 1.71 1.02
C ASP A 154 -11.37 2.60 -0.21
N SER A 155 -12.34 2.43 -1.11
CA SER A 155 -12.38 3.04 -2.43
C SER A 155 -13.19 4.33 -2.43
N TYR A 156 -12.50 5.45 -2.43
CA TYR A 156 -13.08 6.78 -2.50
C TYR A 156 -12.61 7.53 -3.75
N PRO A 157 -13.08 7.18 -4.96
CA PRO A 157 -12.53 7.68 -6.22
C PRO A 157 -12.46 9.20 -6.34
N LEU A 158 -13.49 9.92 -5.83
CA LEU A 158 -13.51 11.38 -5.89
C LEU A 158 -12.63 12.00 -4.80
N GLY A 159 -12.64 11.42 -3.59
CA GLY A 159 -11.80 11.89 -2.50
C GLY A 159 -10.32 11.72 -2.82
N PHE A 160 -9.91 10.57 -3.34
CA PHE A 160 -8.52 10.33 -3.72
C PHE A 160 -8.08 11.13 -4.94
N LEU A 161 -8.98 11.43 -5.89
CA LEU A 161 -8.66 12.35 -6.97
C LEU A 161 -8.21 13.71 -6.42
N GLU A 162 -8.91 14.24 -5.43
CA GLU A 162 -8.56 15.52 -4.81
C GLU A 162 -7.27 15.45 -3.98
N HIS A 163 -6.99 14.32 -3.35
CA HIS A 163 -5.84 14.13 -2.49
C HIS A 163 -4.56 13.77 -3.26
N ALA A 164 -4.63 12.83 -4.20
CA ALA A 164 -3.47 12.23 -4.84
C ALA A 164 -3.10 12.86 -6.20
N GLU A 165 -4.09 13.32 -6.99
CA GLU A 165 -3.80 13.88 -8.32
C GLU A 165 -3.25 15.31 -8.22
N ARG A 166 -2.15 15.55 -8.91
CA ARG A 166 -1.47 16.86 -8.90
C ARG A 166 -1.67 17.66 -10.18
N ASP A 167 -2.08 17.02 -11.29
CA ASP A 167 -2.38 17.71 -12.54
C ASP A 167 -3.78 18.34 -12.48
N PRO A 168 -3.88 19.69 -12.52
CA PRO A 168 -5.17 20.39 -12.46
C PRO A 168 -6.10 20.05 -13.63
N ALA A 169 -5.56 19.79 -14.83
CA ALA A 169 -6.35 19.45 -16.00
C ALA A 169 -6.97 18.05 -15.85
N ARG A 170 -6.19 17.09 -15.34
CA ARG A 170 -6.67 15.74 -15.03
C ARG A 170 -7.70 15.78 -13.91
N LYS A 171 -7.45 16.54 -12.84
CA LYS A 171 -8.40 16.75 -11.75
C LYS A 171 -9.72 17.32 -12.25
N ALA A 172 -9.68 18.36 -13.08
CA ALA A 172 -10.87 18.96 -13.67
C ALA A 172 -11.65 17.96 -14.56
N ARG A 173 -10.94 17.17 -15.36
CA ARG A 173 -11.52 16.16 -16.25
C ARG A 173 -12.29 15.09 -15.47
N TYR A 174 -11.71 14.58 -14.40
CA TYR A 174 -12.26 13.44 -13.64
C TYR A 174 -13.00 13.85 -12.36
N ARG A 175 -13.25 15.15 -12.16
CA ARG A 175 -13.81 15.71 -10.92
C ARG A 175 -15.03 14.98 -10.37
N ARG A 176 -15.86 14.38 -11.23
CA ARG A 176 -17.10 13.69 -10.84
C ARG A 176 -17.12 12.21 -11.20
N GLN A 177 -15.98 11.68 -11.65
CA GLN A 177 -15.82 10.28 -12.09
C GLN A 177 -14.78 9.54 -11.27
N GLY A 178 -13.82 10.25 -10.66
CA GLY A 178 -12.59 9.67 -10.10
C GLY A 178 -11.59 9.31 -11.20
N ASP A 179 -10.36 9.08 -10.81
CA ASP A 179 -9.32 8.59 -11.72
C ASP A 179 -9.46 7.07 -11.88
N PRO A 180 -9.83 6.56 -13.07
CA PRO A 180 -10.06 5.13 -13.28
C PRO A 180 -8.78 4.31 -13.11
N ASP A 181 -7.62 4.88 -13.48
CA ASP A 181 -6.35 4.16 -13.35
C ASP A 181 -5.90 4.07 -11.89
N PHE A 182 -6.28 5.04 -11.04
CA PHE A 182 -6.02 4.98 -9.61
C PHE A 182 -6.82 3.85 -8.94
N ALA A 183 -8.13 3.77 -9.22
CA ALA A 183 -8.97 2.71 -8.69
C ALA A 183 -8.50 1.34 -9.19
N GLY A 184 -8.29 1.19 -10.51
CA GLY A 184 -7.80 -0.05 -11.11
C GLY A 184 -6.47 -0.53 -10.52
N PHE A 185 -5.50 0.38 -10.31
CA PHE A 185 -4.22 0.03 -9.66
C PHE A 185 -4.42 -0.54 -8.25
N HIS A 186 -5.28 0.08 -7.45
CA HIS A 186 -5.53 -0.40 -6.09
C HIS A 186 -6.32 -1.72 -6.08
N HIS A 187 -7.24 -1.94 -7.01
CA HIS A 187 -7.90 -3.23 -7.19
C HIS A 187 -6.87 -4.35 -7.44
N ASP A 188 -5.94 -4.13 -8.36
CA ASP A 188 -4.89 -5.10 -8.68
C ASP A 188 -3.88 -5.27 -7.53
N LEU A 189 -3.54 -4.19 -6.81
CA LEU A 189 -2.68 -4.23 -5.63
C LEU A 189 -3.31 -5.08 -4.52
N TYR A 190 -4.60 -4.84 -4.19
CA TYR A 190 -5.22 -5.59 -3.09
C TYR A 190 -5.60 -7.02 -3.50
N ARG A 191 -5.81 -7.29 -4.80
CA ARG A 191 -5.83 -8.66 -5.30
C ARG A 191 -4.51 -9.38 -5.02
N ALA A 192 -3.38 -8.72 -5.22
CA ALA A 192 -2.06 -9.30 -4.92
C ALA A 192 -1.83 -9.45 -3.40
N VAL A 193 -2.15 -8.44 -2.58
CA VAL A 193 -2.06 -8.51 -1.11
C VAL A 193 -2.89 -9.65 -0.55
N GLY A 194 -4.11 -9.84 -1.06
CA GLY A 194 -5.03 -10.90 -0.67
C GLY A 194 -4.80 -12.26 -1.36
N ARG A 195 -3.72 -12.40 -2.14
CA ARG A 195 -3.39 -13.65 -2.86
C ARG A 195 -4.53 -14.15 -3.74
N GLY A 196 -5.20 -13.20 -4.41
CA GLY A 196 -6.34 -13.45 -5.29
C GLY A 196 -7.70 -13.16 -4.65
N ARG A 197 -7.81 -13.16 -3.32
CA ARG A 197 -9.06 -12.86 -2.60
C ARG A 197 -9.05 -11.43 -2.06
N TRP A 198 -9.99 -10.61 -2.52
CA TRP A 198 -10.05 -9.23 -2.07
C TRP A 198 -11.45 -8.62 -2.16
N TRP A 199 -11.69 -7.59 -1.34
CA TRP A 199 -12.95 -6.87 -1.24
C TRP A 199 -12.74 -5.36 -1.32
N VAL A 200 -13.80 -4.62 -1.67
CA VAL A 200 -13.93 -3.21 -1.33
C VAL A 200 -14.76 -3.14 -0.05
N MET A 201 -14.14 -2.70 1.06
CA MET A 201 -14.85 -2.62 2.33
C MET A 201 -15.65 -1.33 2.45
N GLU A 202 -15.14 -0.24 1.93
CA GLU A 202 -15.78 1.06 1.95
C GLU A 202 -15.81 1.66 0.54
N GLN A 203 -16.88 1.43 -0.19
CA GLN A 203 -17.09 2.10 -1.49
C GLN A 203 -17.81 3.43 -1.29
N GLN A 204 -17.28 4.47 -1.91
CA GLN A 204 -17.87 5.82 -1.91
C GLN A 204 -19.28 5.82 -2.54
N PRO A 205 -20.37 6.23 -1.81
CA PRO A 205 -21.72 6.32 -2.36
C PRO A 205 -22.10 7.72 -2.86
N GLY A 206 -21.28 8.74 -2.52
CA GLY A 206 -21.59 10.14 -2.81
C GLY A 206 -20.45 11.05 -2.37
N PRO A 207 -20.69 12.35 -2.10
CA PRO A 207 -19.65 13.22 -1.57
C PRO A 207 -19.04 12.68 -0.27
N VAL A 208 -17.72 12.75 -0.12
CA VAL A 208 -17.03 12.60 1.15
C VAL A 208 -16.99 13.95 1.88
N ASN A 209 -16.40 14.02 3.08
CA ASN A 209 -16.27 15.27 3.82
C ASN A 209 -14.83 15.69 4.10
N TRP A 210 -13.87 14.84 3.80
CA TRP A 210 -12.45 15.01 4.16
C TRP A 210 -11.56 15.52 3.02
N ALA A 211 -12.06 15.54 1.77
CA ALA A 211 -11.30 16.08 0.66
C ALA A 211 -11.40 17.60 0.57
N ALA A 212 -10.45 18.23 -0.13
CA ALA A 212 -10.43 19.69 -0.33
C ALA A 212 -11.66 20.18 -1.15
N ALA A 213 -12.15 19.34 -2.08
CA ALA A 213 -13.39 19.54 -2.81
C ALA A 213 -14.17 18.22 -2.85
N ASN A 214 -15.44 18.27 -2.45
CA ASN A 214 -16.28 17.09 -2.28
C ASN A 214 -17.40 17.08 -3.31
N ALA A 215 -17.08 16.70 -4.55
CA ALA A 215 -18.02 16.65 -5.64
C ALA A 215 -19.00 15.47 -5.48
N ALA A 216 -20.23 15.65 -5.99
CA ALA A 216 -21.13 14.53 -6.19
C ALA A 216 -20.74 13.75 -7.46
N PRO A 217 -20.81 12.41 -7.45
CA PRO A 217 -20.56 11.61 -8.65
C PRO A 217 -21.55 11.93 -9.77
N LEU A 218 -21.15 11.65 -11.01
CA LEU A 218 -22.12 11.64 -12.12
C LEU A 218 -23.11 10.48 -11.92
N PRO A 219 -24.37 10.61 -12.38
CA PRO A 219 -25.30 9.49 -12.38
C PRO A 219 -24.69 8.25 -13.07
N GLY A 220 -24.82 7.08 -12.45
CA GLY A 220 -24.27 5.83 -12.92
C GLY A 220 -22.85 5.52 -12.45
N MET A 221 -22.14 6.48 -11.85
CA MET A 221 -20.75 6.28 -11.45
C MET A 221 -20.60 5.35 -10.26
N VAL A 222 -21.48 5.41 -9.26
CA VAL A 222 -21.42 4.54 -8.08
C VAL A 222 -21.57 3.07 -8.48
N ARG A 223 -22.50 2.80 -9.41
CA ARG A 223 -22.67 1.48 -10.02
C ARG A 223 -21.44 1.07 -10.82
N LEU A 224 -20.89 1.97 -11.63
CA LEU A 224 -19.71 1.68 -12.46
C LEU A 224 -18.48 1.33 -11.63
N TRP A 225 -18.19 2.06 -10.55
CA TRP A 225 -17.06 1.76 -9.66
C TRP A 225 -17.17 0.36 -9.03
N ALA A 226 -18.38 -0.03 -8.62
CA ALA A 226 -18.58 -1.38 -8.09
C ALA A 226 -18.41 -2.46 -9.18
N LEU A 227 -18.95 -2.23 -10.40
CA LEU A 227 -18.75 -3.15 -11.52
C LEU A 227 -17.27 -3.26 -11.93
N GLU A 228 -16.51 -2.16 -11.87
CA GLU A 228 -15.06 -2.17 -12.09
C GLU A 228 -14.35 -3.05 -11.05
N ALA A 229 -14.67 -2.87 -9.76
CA ALA A 229 -14.10 -3.72 -8.71
C ALA A 229 -14.38 -5.21 -8.96
N PHE A 230 -15.61 -5.57 -9.29
CA PHE A 230 -15.97 -6.95 -9.65
C PHE A 230 -15.26 -7.42 -10.91
N ALA A 231 -15.08 -6.58 -11.93
CA ALA A 231 -14.33 -6.92 -13.14
C ALA A 231 -12.85 -7.20 -12.85
N HIS A 232 -12.26 -6.54 -11.83
CA HIS A 232 -10.93 -6.84 -11.31
C HIS A 232 -10.88 -8.03 -10.35
N GLY A 233 -12.03 -8.69 -10.09
CA GLY A 233 -12.12 -9.92 -9.30
C GLY A 233 -12.45 -9.72 -7.82
N ALA A 234 -13.03 -8.59 -7.42
CA ALA A 234 -13.55 -8.43 -6.07
C ALA A 234 -14.64 -9.46 -5.76
N GLU A 235 -14.59 -10.06 -4.57
CA GLU A 235 -15.62 -10.97 -4.08
C GLU A 235 -16.80 -10.20 -3.44
N LEU A 236 -16.55 -8.98 -2.96
CA LEU A 236 -17.52 -8.15 -2.25
C LEU A 236 -17.23 -6.67 -2.48
N VAL A 237 -18.30 -5.87 -2.59
CA VAL A 237 -18.26 -4.41 -2.51
C VAL A 237 -19.27 -3.96 -1.47
N SER A 238 -18.78 -3.35 -0.41
CA SER A 238 -19.55 -2.75 0.68
C SER A 238 -19.49 -1.22 0.57
N PHE A 239 -20.58 -0.55 0.91
CA PHE A 239 -20.68 0.90 0.78
C PHE A 239 -20.58 1.58 2.14
N PHE A 240 -19.70 2.55 2.27
CA PHE A 240 -19.64 3.37 3.46
C PHE A 240 -20.31 4.73 3.16
N ARG A 241 -21.51 4.96 3.72
CA ARG A 241 -22.18 4.18 4.78
C ARG A 241 -23.64 3.91 4.40
N TRP A 242 -24.30 3.09 5.22
CA TRP A 242 -25.75 2.83 5.05
C TRP A 242 -26.57 4.11 5.13
N ARG A 243 -26.39 4.91 6.17
CA ARG A 243 -27.12 6.18 6.37
C ARG A 243 -26.19 7.29 6.80
N GLN A 244 -26.30 8.45 6.18
CA GLN A 244 -25.56 9.66 6.54
C GLN A 244 -25.84 10.04 7.99
N ALA A 245 -24.79 10.28 8.76
CA ALA A 245 -24.91 10.72 10.14
C ALA A 245 -25.46 12.15 10.23
N ARG A 246 -26.26 12.41 11.26
CA ARG A 246 -26.84 13.74 11.50
C ARG A 246 -25.91 14.66 12.31
N PHE A 247 -24.83 14.12 12.85
CA PHE A 247 -23.91 14.79 13.75
C PHE A 247 -22.54 14.11 13.71
N GLY A 248 -21.57 14.77 14.32
CA GLY A 248 -20.18 14.27 14.43
C GLY A 248 -19.32 14.72 13.25
N GLN A 249 -18.07 14.26 13.25
CA GLN A 249 -17.04 14.71 12.31
C GLN A 249 -17.36 14.35 10.86
N GLU A 250 -18.10 13.28 10.64
CA GLU A 250 -18.47 12.80 9.31
C GLU A 250 -19.93 13.07 8.93
N GLN A 251 -20.57 14.05 9.54
CA GLN A 251 -21.96 14.40 9.25
C GLN A 251 -22.23 14.76 7.77
N ASN A 252 -21.21 15.22 7.05
CA ASN A 252 -21.30 15.54 5.63
C ASN A 252 -20.86 14.40 4.71
N HIS A 253 -20.45 13.25 5.27
CA HIS A 253 -20.12 12.07 4.49
C HIS A 253 -21.41 11.39 4.02
N ALA A 254 -21.57 11.22 2.71
CA ALA A 254 -22.78 10.64 2.13
C ALA A 254 -23.01 9.20 2.58
N GLY A 255 -24.28 8.81 2.65
CA GLY A 255 -24.71 7.44 2.84
C GLY A 255 -25.62 6.98 1.71
N LEU A 256 -26.05 5.73 1.75
CA LEU A 256 -27.09 5.20 0.86
C LEU A 256 -28.48 5.75 1.23
N LEU A 257 -28.66 6.10 2.49
CA LEU A 257 -29.79 6.83 2.97
C LEU A 257 -29.36 8.24 3.43
N LEU A 258 -30.24 9.20 3.23
CA LEU A 258 -30.12 10.55 3.77
C LEU A 258 -30.33 10.57 5.29
N PRO A 259 -30.03 11.68 5.99
CA PRO A 259 -30.19 11.77 7.45
C PRO A 259 -31.62 11.52 7.95
N ASP A 260 -32.63 11.76 7.12
CA ASP A 260 -34.07 11.51 7.40
C ASP A 260 -34.49 10.07 7.06
N SER A 261 -33.55 9.21 6.65
CA SER A 261 -33.76 7.82 6.24
C SER A 261 -34.47 7.64 4.87
N THR A 262 -34.66 8.69 4.10
CA THR A 262 -35.04 8.54 2.69
C THR A 262 -33.84 8.11 1.83
N THR A 263 -34.10 7.54 0.65
CA THR A 263 -33.04 7.05 -0.24
C THR A 263 -32.18 8.19 -0.80
N ALA A 264 -30.86 8.06 -0.75
CA ALA A 264 -29.92 8.93 -1.45
C ALA A 264 -29.85 8.59 -2.95
N PRO A 265 -29.29 9.47 -3.82
CA PRO A 265 -29.22 9.21 -5.26
C PRO A 265 -28.53 7.89 -5.64
N ALA A 266 -27.53 7.46 -4.89
CA ALA A 266 -26.81 6.20 -5.15
C ALA A 266 -27.65 4.95 -4.90
N PHE A 267 -28.73 5.02 -4.14
CA PHE A 267 -29.51 3.85 -3.74
C PHE A 267 -30.08 3.11 -4.97
N ALA A 268 -30.66 3.85 -5.91
CA ALA A 268 -31.21 3.27 -7.15
C ALA A 268 -30.11 2.65 -8.04
N GLU A 269 -28.89 3.19 -8.01
CA GLU A 269 -27.75 2.61 -8.72
C GLU A 269 -27.34 1.27 -8.14
N ILE A 270 -27.44 1.10 -6.81
CA ILE A 270 -27.12 -0.15 -6.13
C ILE A 270 -28.20 -1.21 -6.36
N GLU A 271 -29.48 -0.82 -6.41
CA GLU A 271 -30.56 -1.73 -6.81
C GLU A 271 -30.32 -2.26 -8.23
N GLN A 272 -29.91 -1.38 -9.14
CA GLN A 272 -29.59 -1.78 -10.50
C GLN A 272 -28.33 -2.66 -10.54
N LEU A 273 -27.28 -2.34 -9.74
CA LEU A 273 -26.09 -3.18 -9.59
C LEU A 273 -26.46 -4.60 -9.16
N ALA A 274 -27.34 -4.75 -8.17
CA ALA A 274 -27.77 -6.07 -7.70
C ALA A 274 -28.48 -6.86 -8.82
N ALA A 275 -29.28 -6.19 -9.64
CA ALA A 275 -29.94 -6.81 -10.81
C ALA A 275 -28.91 -7.24 -11.87
N ASP A 276 -27.87 -6.41 -12.13
CA ASP A 276 -26.81 -6.74 -13.08
C ASP A 276 -26.02 -7.97 -12.60
N LEU A 277 -25.62 -7.98 -11.32
CA LEU A 277 -24.82 -9.06 -10.73
C LEU A 277 -25.56 -10.41 -10.79
N ALA A 278 -26.90 -10.40 -10.68
CA ALA A 278 -27.70 -11.62 -10.79
C ALA A 278 -27.66 -12.25 -12.21
N THR A 279 -27.26 -11.49 -13.22
CA THR A 279 -27.19 -11.94 -14.61
C THR A 279 -25.78 -12.24 -15.12
N LEU A 280 -24.75 -11.81 -14.39
CA LEU A 280 -23.36 -11.98 -14.77
C LEU A 280 -22.87 -13.39 -14.45
N VAL A 281 -22.11 -13.96 -15.38
CA VAL A 281 -21.37 -15.23 -15.16
C VAL A 281 -19.95 -14.87 -14.75
N TRP A 282 -19.63 -15.17 -13.52
CA TRP A 282 -18.33 -14.85 -12.94
C TRP A 282 -17.26 -15.86 -13.43
N GLN A 283 -16.11 -15.33 -13.77
CA GLN A 283 -14.90 -16.12 -14.03
C GLN A 283 -13.79 -15.62 -13.11
N SER A 284 -13.02 -16.55 -12.58
CA SER A 284 -11.81 -16.19 -11.82
C SER A 284 -10.87 -15.39 -12.70
N PRO A 285 -10.24 -14.33 -12.18
CA PRO A 285 -9.20 -13.60 -12.88
C PRO A 285 -8.10 -14.57 -13.36
N ARG A 286 -7.63 -14.36 -14.58
CA ARG A 286 -6.46 -15.07 -15.12
C ARG A 286 -5.22 -14.25 -14.84
N GLN A 287 -4.05 -14.90 -14.83
CA GLN A 287 -2.78 -14.21 -14.80
C GLN A 287 -2.72 -13.20 -15.98
N ALA A 288 -2.39 -11.96 -15.66
CA ALA A 288 -2.21 -10.92 -16.65
C ALA A 288 -0.93 -11.16 -17.49
N PRO A 289 -0.86 -10.64 -18.71
CA PRO A 289 0.36 -10.77 -19.51
C PRO A 289 1.52 -9.88 -19.02
N VAL A 290 1.26 -8.91 -18.15
CA VAL A 290 2.24 -7.96 -17.64
C VAL A 290 2.24 -7.98 -16.12
N ALA A 291 3.44 -8.11 -15.53
CA ALA A 291 3.68 -7.89 -14.11
C ALA A 291 4.23 -6.47 -13.87
N LEU A 292 3.75 -5.80 -12.83
CA LEU A 292 4.30 -4.55 -12.31
C LEU A 292 4.82 -4.80 -10.90
N VAL A 293 6.15 -4.77 -10.74
CA VAL A 293 6.80 -5.08 -9.45
C VAL A 293 7.01 -3.80 -8.66
N THR A 294 6.45 -3.74 -7.46
CA THR A 294 6.57 -2.60 -6.55
C THR A 294 6.83 -3.04 -5.11
N SER A 295 7.33 -2.12 -4.26
CA SER A 295 7.70 -2.40 -2.89
C SER A 295 7.50 -1.17 -2.01
N TYR A 296 6.99 -1.39 -0.80
CA TYR A 296 6.89 -0.33 0.23
C TYR A 296 8.28 0.14 0.69
N ASP A 297 9.24 -0.77 0.83
CA ASP A 297 10.64 -0.44 1.15
C ASP A 297 11.24 0.51 0.11
N ALA A 298 10.99 0.26 -1.18
CA ALA A 298 11.43 1.15 -2.25
C ALA A 298 10.80 2.54 -2.15
N HIS A 299 9.53 2.62 -1.77
CA HIS A 299 8.87 3.88 -1.50
C HIS A 299 9.54 4.63 -0.36
N TRP A 300 9.82 3.98 0.77
CA TRP A 300 10.50 4.61 1.91
C TRP A 300 11.89 5.11 1.54
N ILE A 301 12.69 4.31 0.84
CA ILE A 301 14.02 4.71 0.36
C ILE A 301 13.93 5.99 -0.48
N THR A 302 12.98 6.04 -1.42
CA THR A 302 12.84 7.18 -2.32
C THR A 302 12.26 8.42 -1.62
N THR A 303 11.49 8.24 -0.56
CA THR A 303 10.96 9.34 0.28
C THR A 303 12.04 9.92 1.19
N ILE A 304 12.89 9.08 1.78
CA ILE A 304 14.00 9.50 2.66
C ILE A 304 15.04 10.31 1.87
N GLN A 305 15.40 9.86 0.67
CA GLN A 305 16.32 10.59 -0.23
C GLN A 305 15.74 10.63 -1.66
N PRO A 306 14.87 11.58 -1.96
CA PRO A 306 14.19 11.62 -3.27
C PRO A 306 15.12 11.98 -4.43
N HIS A 307 16.28 12.58 -4.18
CA HIS A 307 17.24 13.13 -5.16
C HIS A 307 16.68 14.31 -5.99
N ALA A 308 15.37 14.33 -6.26
CA ALA A 308 14.64 15.44 -6.84
C ALA A 308 13.34 15.68 -6.06
N GLY A 309 13.07 16.92 -5.68
CA GLY A 309 11.91 17.28 -4.87
C GLY A 309 10.54 16.96 -5.50
N THR A 310 10.51 16.68 -6.79
CA THR A 310 9.30 16.30 -7.55
C THR A 310 9.19 14.79 -7.79
N TYR A 311 10.21 13.99 -7.45
CA TYR A 311 10.16 12.55 -7.65
C TYR A 311 9.33 11.88 -6.56
N ALA A 312 8.32 11.13 -6.96
CA ALA A 312 7.47 10.34 -6.06
C ALA A 312 7.22 8.97 -6.70
N LEU A 313 7.76 7.91 -6.11
CA LEU A 313 7.64 6.55 -6.64
C LEU A 313 6.19 6.09 -6.83
N PRO A 314 5.22 6.38 -5.96
CA PRO A 314 3.83 6.00 -6.21
C PRO A 314 3.24 6.65 -7.46
N ALA A 315 3.57 7.92 -7.73
CA ALA A 315 3.13 8.61 -8.93
C ALA A 315 3.78 8.02 -10.19
N GLU A 316 5.06 7.69 -10.11
CA GLU A 316 5.79 7.00 -11.18
C GLU A 316 5.20 5.62 -11.46
N THR A 317 4.97 4.82 -10.43
CA THR A 317 4.34 3.49 -10.53
C THR A 317 2.96 3.58 -11.20
N LEU A 318 2.14 4.54 -10.78
CA LEU A 318 0.82 4.77 -11.40
C LEU A 318 0.94 5.24 -12.85
N ALA A 319 1.98 6.01 -13.20
CA ALA A 319 2.21 6.43 -14.59
C ALA A 319 2.53 5.23 -15.51
N TRP A 320 3.36 4.29 -15.06
CA TRP A 320 3.63 3.03 -15.74
C TRP A 320 2.36 2.18 -15.89
N TYR A 321 1.60 2.03 -14.82
CA TYR A 321 0.31 1.32 -14.83
C TYR A 321 -0.65 1.93 -15.86
N ARG A 322 -0.81 3.27 -15.86
CA ARG A 322 -1.63 4.00 -16.84
C ARG A 322 -1.19 3.77 -18.28
N ALA A 323 0.12 3.74 -18.52
CA ALA A 323 0.65 3.54 -19.87
C ALA A 323 0.25 2.17 -20.43
N VAL A 324 0.34 1.12 -19.64
CA VAL A 324 -0.05 -0.24 -20.04
C VAL A 324 -1.57 -0.35 -20.21
N ARG A 325 -2.34 0.20 -19.28
CA ARG A 325 -3.83 0.21 -19.37
C ARG A 325 -4.34 0.85 -20.67
N ARG A 326 -3.68 1.90 -21.14
CA ARG A 326 -4.01 2.54 -22.43
C ARG A 326 -3.80 1.65 -23.64
N LEU A 327 -3.00 0.59 -23.53
CA LEU A 327 -2.83 -0.43 -24.57
C LEU A 327 -3.92 -1.50 -24.52
N GLY A 328 -4.85 -1.43 -23.56
CA GLY A 328 -5.90 -2.44 -23.34
C GLY A 328 -5.34 -3.74 -22.80
N VAL A 329 -4.28 -3.69 -22.01
CA VAL A 329 -3.59 -4.84 -21.43
C VAL A 329 -3.81 -4.90 -19.92
N ASP A 330 -4.16 -6.08 -19.41
CA ASP A 330 -4.27 -6.33 -17.98
C ASP A 330 -2.88 -6.41 -17.33
N ILE A 331 -2.84 -6.08 -16.03
CA ILE A 331 -1.62 -5.98 -15.24
C ILE A 331 -1.84 -6.67 -13.90
N ASP A 332 -0.88 -7.51 -13.50
CA ASP A 332 -0.78 -7.96 -12.11
C ASP A 332 0.24 -7.12 -11.36
N VAL A 333 -0.13 -6.64 -10.17
CA VAL A 333 0.81 -6.01 -9.26
C VAL A 333 1.50 -7.11 -8.46
N CYS A 334 2.83 -7.05 -8.40
CA CYS A 334 3.65 -8.04 -7.71
C CYS A 334 4.57 -7.37 -6.69
N LYS A 335 4.88 -8.08 -5.60
CA LYS A 335 5.98 -7.71 -4.71
C LYS A 335 7.29 -8.38 -5.13
N PRO A 336 8.47 -7.87 -4.73
CA PRO A 336 9.70 -8.62 -4.83
C PRO A 336 9.57 -10.00 -4.14
N GLY A 337 10.03 -11.06 -4.81
CA GLY A 337 9.88 -12.44 -4.33
C GLY A 337 8.54 -13.12 -4.71
N ALA A 338 7.67 -12.47 -5.46
CA ALA A 338 6.55 -13.14 -6.12
C ALA A 338 7.07 -14.04 -7.25
N ASP A 339 6.27 -15.04 -7.61
CA ASP A 339 6.50 -15.84 -8.82
C ASP A 339 6.30 -14.96 -10.05
N LEU A 340 7.30 -14.91 -10.93
CA LEU A 340 7.29 -14.09 -12.14
C LEU A 340 7.21 -14.92 -13.42
N ASP A 341 6.98 -16.23 -13.31
CA ASP A 341 6.85 -17.11 -14.47
C ASP A 341 5.58 -16.81 -15.28
N GLY A 342 5.70 -16.94 -16.60
CA GLY A 342 4.58 -16.82 -17.53
C GLY A 342 4.20 -15.39 -17.93
N TYR A 343 4.76 -14.35 -17.32
CA TYR A 343 4.56 -12.99 -17.80
C TYR A 343 5.32 -12.73 -19.11
N ARG A 344 4.69 -11.97 -20.00
CA ARG A 344 5.32 -11.55 -21.27
C ARG A 344 6.22 -10.31 -21.09
N ALA A 345 5.86 -9.47 -20.15
CA ALA A 345 6.65 -8.31 -19.78
C ALA A 345 6.60 -8.09 -18.26
N ILE A 346 7.72 -7.64 -17.69
CA ILE A 346 7.84 -7.28 -16.28
C ILE A 346 8.33 -5.84 -16.21
N ILE A 347 7.55 -5.02 -15.52
CA ILE A 347 7.85 -3.60 -15.31
C ILE A 347 8.30 -3.42 -13.87
N VAL A 348 9.45 -2.81 -13.69
CA VAL A 348 10.00 -2.41 -12.38
C VAL A 348 10.12 -0.88 -12.39
N PRO A 349 9.10 -0.14 -11.95
CA PRO A 349 9.07 1.33 -12.05
C PRO A 349 10.21 2.03 -11.30
N GLY A 350 10.63 1.44 -10.18
CA GLY A 350 11.75 1.91 -9.38
C GLY A 350 11.91 1.06 -8.13
N LEU A 351 12.94 0.22 -8.09
CA LEU A 351 13.34 -0.56 -6.91
C LEU A 351 14.78 -0.19 -6.56
N PRO A 352 15.02 0.83 -5.72
CA PRO A 352 16.39 1.23 -5.41
C PRO A 352 17.22 0.09 -4.82
N ALA A 353 16.71 -0.64 -3.85
CA ALA A 353 17.34 -1.83 -3.29
C ALA A 353 16.82 -3.09 -3.99
N ILE A 354 17.72 -3.88 -4.51
CA ILE A 354 17.43 -5.15 -5.19
C ILE A 354 18.24 -6.26 -4.52
N GLU A 355 17.59 -7.38 -4.27
CA GLU A 355 18.21 -8.60 -3.75
C GLU A 355 18.47 -9.59 -4.89
N GLN A 356 19.47 -10.45 -4.71
CA GLN A 356 19.89 -11.46 -5.70
C GLN A 356 18.74 -12.36 -6.15
N ALA A 357 17.84 -12.73 -5.23
CA ALA A 357 16.68 -13.56 -5.54
C ALA A 357 15.78 -12.93 -6.61
N LEU A 358 15.56 -11.60 -6.56
CA LEU A 358 14.80 -10.91 -7.59
C LEU A 358 15.54 -10.88 -8.93
N VAL A 359 16.86 -10.64 -8.93
CA VAL A 359 17.67 -10.67 -10.16
C VAL A 359 17.54 -12.03 -10.84
N THR A 360 17.68 -13.10 -10.08
CA THR A 360 17.49 -14.49 -10.58
C THR A 360 16.07 -14.69 -11.15
N SER A 361 15.02 -14.29 -10.41
CA SER A 361 13.63 -14.42 -10.90
C SER A 361 13.38 -13.61 -12.18
N LEU A 362 13.95 -12.41 -12.29
CA LEU A 362 13.84 -11.61 -13.51
C LEU A 362 14.55 -12.27 -14.69
N GLN A 363 15.72 -12.87 -14.47
CA GLN A 363 16.48 -13.58 -15.48
C GLN A 363 15.76 -14.85 -15.96
N ASP A 364 15.27 -15.65 -15.02
CA ASP A 364 14.65 -16.94 -15.29
C ASP A 364 13.28 -16.79 -15.96
N SER A 365 12.57 -15.68 -15.73
CA SER A 365 11.25 -15.41 -16.31
C SER A 365 11.24 -15.41 -17.86
N GLY A 366 12.36 -15.10 -18.49
CA GLY A 366 12.44 -14.92 -19.96
C GLY A 366 11.57 -13.79 -20.51
N ALA A 367 10.98 -12.97 -19.66
CA ALA A 367 10.10 -11.88 -20.04
C ALA A 367 10.87 -10.66 -20.57
N THR A 368 10.19 -9.79 -21.30
CA THR A 368 10.74 -8.47 -21.63
C THR A 368 10.78 -7.60 -20.35
N LEU A 369 11.94 -7.13 -19.97
CA LEU A 369 12.13 -6.32 -18.77
C LEU A 369 12.11 -4.82 -19.10
N LEU A 370 11.30 -4.04 -18.36
CA LEU A 370 11.31 -2.58 -18.39
C LEU A 370 11.70 -2.08 -16.98
N LEU A 371 12.90 -1.52 -16.89
CA LEU A 371 13.47 -1.05 -15.64
C LEU A 371 13.39 0.48 -15.56
N GLY A 372 12.65 0.98 -14.59
CA GLY A 372 12.49 2.41 -14.36
C GLY A 372 13.66 3.03 -13.59
N PRO A 373 13.64 4.35 -13.42
CA PRO A 373 14.73 5.10 -12.82
C PRO A 373 15.02 4.66 -11.38
N ARG A 374 16.29 4.82 -10.97
CA ARG A 374 16.81 4.50 -9.64
C ARG A 374 16.81 3.01 -9.26
N THR A 375 16.34 2.11 -10.12
CA THR A 375 16.38 0.66 -9.89
C THR A 375 17.82 0.19 -9.70
N GLY A 376 18.10 -0.52 -8.59
CA GLY A 376 19.45 -0.97 -8.21
C GLY A 376 20.41 0.14 -7.76
N SER A 377 19.92 1.31 -7.39
CA SER A 377 20.75 2.44 -6.99
C SER A 377 21.22 2.41 -5.52
N LYS A 378 20.68 1.53 -4.72
CA LYS A 378 20.97 1.36 -3.28
C LYS A 378 21.16 -0.11 -2.93
N THR A 379 21.89 -0.35 -1.86
CA THR A 379 21.89 -1.63 -1.15
C THR A 379 20.69 -1.69 -0.19
N ARG A 380 20.44 -2.86 0.39
CA ARG A 380 19.43 -3.06 1.43
C ARG A 380 19.64 -2.14 2.65
N ASP A 381 20.89 -1.77 2.92
CA ASP A 381 21.26 -0.90 4.03
C ASP A 381 21.42 0.57 3.62
N PHE A 382 20.73 0.97 2.55
CA PHE A 382 20.70 2.33 2.01
C PHE A 382 22.02 2.84 1.42
N GLN A 383 23.05 2.02 1.30
CA GLN A 383 24.33 2.43 0.74
C GLN A 383 24.28 2.48 -0.79
N VAL A 384 25.17 3.24 -1.41
CA VAL A 384 25.40 3.16 -2.86
C VAL A 384 26.18 1.88 -3.15
N PRO A 385 25.78 1.03 -4.11
CA PRO A 385 26.54 -0.17 -4.46
C PRO A 385 27.98 0.15 -4.84
N ALA A 386 28.95 -0.59 -4.28
CA ALA A 386 30.38 -0.42 -4.60
C ALA A 386 30.69 -0.68 -6.09
N SER A 387 29.88 -1.52 -6.74
CA SER A 387 29.93 -1.77 -8.19
C SER A 387 29.34 -0.65 -9.04
N LEU A 388 28.83 0.42 -8.42
CA LEU A 388 27.97 1.46 -8.97
C LEU A 388 26.56 0.95 -9.35
N PRO A 389 25.54 1.83 -9.42
CA PRO A 389 24.24 1.47 -9.95
C PRO A 389 24.33 0.96 -11.42
N PRO A 390 23.50 0.03 -11.82
CA PRO A 390 22.38 -0.54 -11.12
C PRO A 390 22.72 -1.74 -10.21
N GLY A 391 23.90 -1.81 -9.64
CA GLY A 391 24.29 -2.84 -8.67
C GLY A 391 24.21 -4.25 -9.24
N LEU A 392 23.46 -5.14 -8.58
CA LEU A 392 23.29 -6.54 -8.99
C LEU A 392 22.66 -6.70 -10.38
N LEU A 393 21.90 -5.71 -10.87
CA LEU A 393 21.33 -5.76 -12.22
C LEU A 393 22.38 -5.70 -13.34
N GLN A 394 23.64 -5.39 -13.04
CA GLN A 394 24.73 -5.51 -14.02
C GLN A 394 24.91 -6.94 -14.53
N GLU A 395 24.38 -7.94 -13.83
CA GLU A 395 24.31 -9.32 -14.30
C GLU A 395 23.34 -9.51 -15.50
N LEU A 396 22.32 -8.62 -15.60
CA LEU A 396 21.31 -8.66 -16.65
C LEU A 396 21.56 -7.66 -17.76
N ILE A 397 22.19 -6.52 -17.44
CA ILE A 397 22.37 -5.40 -18.38
C ILE A 397 23.79 -4.83 -18.28
N GLU A 398 24.43 -4.64 -19.42
CA GLU A 398 25.75 -3.99 -19.50
C GLU A 398 25.63 -2.47 -19.33
N LEU A 399 25.28 -2.03 -18.11
CA LEU A 399 25.07 -0.62 -17.78
C LEU A 399 25.74 -0.26 -16.46
N ARG A 400 26.38 0.89 -16.44
CA ARG A 400 26.88 1.52 -15.20
C ARG A 400 26.46 2.98 -15.18
N VAL A 401 25.81 3.38 -14.08
CA VAL A 401 25.42 4.77 -13.85
C VAL A 401 26.54 5.48 -13.13
N THR A 402 27.21 6.38 -13.80
CA THR A 402 28.34 7.15 -13.27
C THR A 402 27.94 8.51 -12.73
N GLN A 403 26.78 9.03 -13.18
CA GLN A 403 26.27 10.33 -12.76
C GLN A 403 24.74 10.32 -12.84
N VAL A 404 24.09 10.99 -11.91
CA VAL A 404 22.65 11.23 -11.89
C VAL A 404 22.43 12.72 -11.85
N ASP A 405 21.51 13.22 -12.68
CA ASP A 405 21.08 14.62 -12.69
C ASP A 405 19.59 14.73 -12.39
N SER A 406 19.20 15.84 -11.80
CA SER A 406 17.80 16.17 -11.50
C SER A 406 17.38 17.37 -12.32
N LEU A 407 16.37 17.20 -13.16
CA LEU A 407 15.87 18.31 -13.98
C LEU A 407 15.12 19.34 -13.12
N THR A 408 15.40 20.61 -13.38
CA THR A 408 14.60 21.71 -12.83
C THR A 408 13.15 21.61 -13.35
N ALA A 409 12.20 21.99 -12.52
CA ALA A 409 10.79 21.96 -12.88
C ALA A 409 10.52 22.68 -14.22
N GLY A 410 9.80 22.01 -15.11
CA GLY A 410 9.50 22.52 -16.45
C GLY A 410 10.56 22.23 -17.53
N LEU A 411 11.77 21.80 -17.16
CA LEU A 411 12.77 21.37 -18.14
C LEU A 411 12.40 19.99 -18.69
N ARG A 412 12.49 19.82 -19.98
CA ARG A 412 12.30 18.54 -20.68
C ARG A 412 13.51 18.28 -21.56
N LEU A 413 14.08 17.11 -21.48
CA LEU A 413 15.10 16.65 -22.42
C LEU A 413 14.42 15.80 -23.48
N PRO A 414 14.71 15.99 -24.75
CA PRO A 414 14.29 15.08 -25.82
C PRO A 414 14.99 13.73 -25.60
N VAL A 415 14.24 12.65 -25.71
CA VAL A 415 14.74 11.27 -25.66
C VAL A 415 14.83 10.75 -27.08
#